data_713db389b1cbd28b1cbdcc874f40c2f1
#
_entry.id   713db389b1cbd28b1cbdcc874f40c2f1
#
_cell.length_a   1.000
_cell.length_b   1.000
_cell.length_c   1.000
_cell.angle_alpha   90.00
_cell.angle_beta   90.00
_cell.angle_gamma   90.00
#
_symmetry.space_group_name_H-M   'P 1'
#
loop_
_entity.id
_entity.type
_entity.pdbx_description
1 polymer ?
#
loop_
_entity_poly.entity_id
_entity_poly.type
_entity_poly.pdbx_seq_one_letter_code
_entity_poly.pdbx_strand_id
1 'polypeptide(L)'
;MSDPFVVRPRRGAPPEAVRRSGARASAAPREPARRRALPAHAAIDPLRALLSDPDVTDVFINGIDGLYADRGAGAERVAGWVLDGDRVRALAVDLIAVGGRHLDDATPLVDVRWEHGARVHAVLAPVACGGAAVSIRLPQVDLPDLDDLGRRGMFDASTGTRLEQLIADRANLLVTGSTGTGKTTLLAALLGRVPSAERIITIEDVAELRIHHPHHVRLEARQPNLEGAGGVSLARLVREALRMRPDRLIVGECRGEEVRELLTALNTGHDGGAGTVHASGIRDLPARLEALGALAGMDDHAVARQVVSAIGVVVHVGRGADGVRRVLGFARPVLQGGRLDVEELP
;
A
#
# COMPACT_ATOMS: atom_id res chain seq x y z
N MET A 1 27.91 -13.87 -65.73
CA MET A 1 26.95 -14.87 -65.26
C MET A 1 27.61 -15.54 -64.07
N SER A 2 27.30 -15.08 -62.87
CA SER A 2 27.89 -15.56 -61.59
C SER A 2 26.81 -16.27 -60.81
N ASP A 3 27.11 -17.53 -60.46
CA ASP A 3 26.20 -18.41 -59.68
C ASP A 3 25.96 -17.91 -58.26
N PRO A 4 24.77 -18.07 -57.70
CA PRO A 4 24.52 -17.67 -56.34
C PRO A 4 25.02 -18.69 -55.32
N PHE A 5 25.67 -18.15 -54.29
CA PHE A 5 26.23 -18.88 -53.16
C PHE A 5 25.14 -19.51 -52.30
N VAL A 6 25.02 -20.81 -52.24
CA VAL A 6 24.12 -21.57 -51.34
C VAL A 6 24.89 -22.03 -50.12
N VAL A 7 24.63 -21.43 -48.97
CA VAL A 7 25.15 -21.88 -47.67
C VAL A 7 24.29 -23.04 -47.13
N ARG A 8 24.88 -24.22 -47.00
CA ARG A 8 24.23 -25.39 -46.34
C ARG A 8 24.51 -25.33 -44.83
N PRO A 9 23.48 -25.45 -43.95
CA PRO A 9 23.71 -25.52 -42.52
C PRO A 9 24.32 -26.86 -42.13
N ARG A 10 25.41 -26.83 -41.33
CA ARG A 10 25.96 -28.01 -40.65
C ARG A 10 24.99 -28.53 -39.60
N ARG A 11 24.62 -29.81 -39.68
CA ARG A 11 23.91 -30.52 -38.60
C ARG A 11 24.88 -30.68 -37.44
N GLY A 12 24.62 -29.91 -36.34
CA GLY A 12 25.21 -30.16 -35.03
C GLY A 12 24.41 -31.23 -34.31
N ALA A 13 25.11 -32.12 -33.61
CA ALA A 13 24.53 -33.16 -32.77
C ALA A 13 23.72 -32.52 -31.62
N PRO A 14 22.67 -33.21 -31.13
CA PRO A 14 21.88 -32.69 -30.03
C PRO A 14 22.70 -32.69 -28.73
N PRO A 15 22.58 -31.65 -27.86
CA PRO A 15 23.23 -31.66 -26.55
C PRO A 15 22.60 -32.71 -25.65
N GLU A 16 23.42 -33.48 -24.96
CA GLU A 16 23.03 -34.41 -23.91
C GLU A 16 22.18 -33.72 -22.84
N ALA A 17 21.03 -34.31 -22.53
CA ALA A 17 20.13 -33.88 -21.48
C ALA A 17 20.80 -34.05 -20.11
N VAL A 18 21.29 -32.94 -19.55
CA VAL A 18 21.68 -32.87 -18.13
C VAL A 18 20.42 -33.07 -17.29
N ARG A 19 20.29 -34.26 -16.71
CA ARG A 19 19.27 -34.54 -15.69
C ARG A 19 19.53 -33.66 -14.48
N ARG A 20 18.81 -32.55 -14.38
CA ARG A 20 18.71 -31.80 -13.13
C ARG A 20 17.82 -32.59 -12.18
N SER A 21 18.44 -33.24 -11.19
CA SER A 21 17.76 -33.76 -10.02
C SER A 21 17.26 -32.56 -9.19
N GLY A 22 16.04 -32.13 -9.48
CA GLY A 22 15.32 -31.19 -8.66
C GLY A 22 14.86 -31.89 -7.39
N ALA A 23 15.66 -31.85 -6.33
CA ALA A 23 15.15 -32.09 -4.99
C ALA A 23 14.06 -31.01 -4.72
N ARG A 24 12.80 -31.42 -4.78
CA ARG A 24 11.70 -30.62 -4.24
C ARG A 24 11.97 -30.45 -2.76
N ALA A 25 12.37 -29.23 -2.35
CA ALA A 25 12.34 -28.86 -0.96
C ALA A 25 10.89 -29.09 -0.48
N SER A 26 10.72 -30.01 0.44
CA SER A 26 9.46 -30.27 1.13
C SER A 26 9.08 -28.98 1.83
N ALA A 27 8.06 -28.31 1.32
CA ALA A 27 7.49 -27.15 2.00
C ALA A 27 6.97 -27.65 3.36
N ALA A 28 7.47 -27.06 4.45
CA ALA A 28 6.90 -27.27 5.78
C ALA A 28 5.37 -27.04 5.72
N PRO A 29 4.56 -27.80 6.48
CA PRO A 29 3.12 -27.62 6.48
C PRO A 29 2.82 -26.17 6.84
N ARG A 30 2.19 -25.44 5.92
CA ARG A 30 1.64 -24.10 6.22
C ARG A 30 0.64 -24.26 7.35
N GLU A 31 0.81 -23.48 8.43
CA GLU A 31 -0.26 -23.30 9.37
C GLU A 31 -1.55 -22.92 8.62
N PRO A 32 -2.72 -23.40 9.04
CA PRO A 32 -3.96 -23.09 8.35
C PRO A 32 -4.13 -21.57 8.31
N ALA A 33 -4.18 -21.04 7.10
CA ALA A 33 -4.32 -19.59 6.86
C ALA A 33 -5.46 -19.06 7.74
N ARG A 34 -5.21 -18.03 8.55
CA ARG A 34 -6.23 -17.40 9.38
C ARG A 34 -7.33 -16.91 8.46
N ARG A 35 -8.56 -17.41 8.66
CA ARG A 35 -9.72 -16.98 7.89
C ARG A 35 -9.98 -15.50 8.16
N ARG A 36 -10.24 -14.74 7.10
CA ARG A 36 -10.63 -13.33 7.21
C ARG A 36 -11.97 -13.23 7.93
N ALA A 37 -12.04 -12.41 8.96
CA ALA A 37 -13.32 -12.09 9.60
C ALA A 37 -14.14 -11.20 8.62
N LEU A 38 -15.40 -11.53 8.45
CA LEU A 38 -16.36 -10.81 7.60
C LEU A 38 -17.56 -10.39 8.43
N PRO A 39 -18.22 -9.28 8.09
CA PRO A 39 -19.48 -8.91 8.72
C PRO A 39 -20.54 -10.03 8.60
N ALA A 40 -21.34 -10.20 9.64
CA ALA A 40 -22.47 -11.14 9.64
C ALA A 40 -23.68 -10.49 8.98
N HIS A 41 -23.67 -10.39 7.64
CA HIS A 41 -24.74 -9.77 6.88
C HIS A 41 -25.07 -10.57 5.60
N ALA A 42 -26.36 -10.71 5.27
CA ALA A 42 -26.81 -11.51 4.12
C ALA A 42 -26.31 -10.99 2.76
N ALA A 43 -26.10 -9.67 2.66
CA ALA A 43 -25.53 -9.06 1.44
C ALA A 43 -24.14 -9.63 1.06
N ILE A 44 -23.40 -10.17 2.02
CA ILE A 44 -22.07 -10.73 1.81
C ILE A 44 -22.12 -12.17 1.30
N ASP A 45 -23.21 -12.89 1.54
CA ASP A 45 -23.31 -14.33 1.24
C ASP A 45 -23.00 -14.69 -0.22
N PRO A 46 -23.43 -13.93 -1.23
CA PRO A 46 -23.08 -14.24 -2.62
C PRO A 46 -21.58 -14.17 -2.92
N LEU A 47 -20.84 -13.37 -2.14
CA LEU A 47 -19.41 -13.12 -2.30
C LEU A 47 -18.57 -13.82 -1.22
N ARG A 48 -19.20 -14.44 -0.22
CA ARG A 48 -18.54 -14.95 0.99
C ARG A 48 -17.37 -15.86 0.71
N ALA A 49 -17.48 -16.75 -0.27
CA ALA A 49 -16.41 -17.66 -0.63
C ALA A 49 -15.14 -16.91 -1.09
N LEU A 50 -15.30 -15.88 -1.94
CA LEU A 50 -14.19 -15.03 -2.41
C LEU A 50 -13.64 -14.14 -1.28
N LEU A 51 -14.54 -13.51 -0.52
CA LEU A 51 -14.13 -12.59 0.54
C LEU A 51 -13.42 -13.31 1.70
N SER A 52 -13.70 -14.60 1.91
CA SER A 52 -13.03 -15.44 2.93
C SER A 52 -11.71 -16.04 2.46
N ASP A 53 -11.45 -16.05 1.15
CA ASP A 53 -10.22 -16.57 0.56
C ASP A 53 -9.05 -15.65 0.97
N PRO A 54 -8.03 -16.14 1.70
CA PRO A 54 -6.91 -15.31 2.18
C PRO A 54 -6.06 -14.74 1.05
N ASP A 55 -6.03 -15.41 -0.11
CA ASP A 55 -5.23 -14.99 -1.25
C ASP A 55 -5.91 -13.89 -2.08
N VAL A 56 -7.24 -13.70 -1.95
CA VAL A 56 -7.96 -12.64 -2.65
C VAL A 56 -7.67 -11.28 -2.01
N THR A 57 -7.19 -10.34 -2.81
CA THR A 57 -6.88 -8.96 -2.42
C THR A 57 -7.97 -7.98 -2.81
N ASP A 58 -8.57 -8.19 -3.99
CA ASP A 58 -9.59 -7.32 -4.55
C ASP A 58 -10.68 -8.13 -5.25
N VAL A 59 -11.92 -7.64 -5.16
CA VAL A 59 -13.09 -8.20 -5.85
C VAL A 59 -13.80 -7.07 -6.58
N PHE A 60 -14.13 -7.30 -7.87
CA PHE A 60 -14.79 -6.30 -8.70
C PHE A 60 -16.08 -6.87 -9.30
N ILE A 61 -17.17 -6.11 -9.22
CA ILE A 61 -18.42 -6.35 -9.93
C ILE A 61 -18.57 -5.25 -10.97
N ASN A 62 -18.60 -5.63 -12.24
CA ASN A 62 -18.68 -4.69 -13.37
C ASN A 62 -20.07 -4.80 -14.02
N GLY A 63 -21.09 -4.32 -13.34
CA GLY A 63 -22.46 -4.42 -13.82
C GLY A 63 -22.83 -5.87 -14.18
N ILE A 64 -23.44 -6.05 -15.33
CA ILE A 64 -23.79 -7.38 -15.86
C ILE A 64 -22.60 -8.10 -16.51
N ASP A 65 -21.46 -7.40 -16.74
CA ASP A 65 -20.29 -7.96 -17.42
C ASP A 65 -19.55 -9.00 -16.57
N GLY A 66 -19.80 -9.01 -15.26
CA GLY A 66 -19.35 -10.10 -14.40
C GLY A 66 -18.67 -9.70 -13.12
N LEU A 67 -18.24 -10.74 -12.42
CA LEU A 67 -17.47 -10.71 -11.19
C LEU A 67 -16.01 -11.08 -11.49
N TYR A 68 -15.09 -10.35 -10.89
CA TYR A 68 -13.64 -10.56 -11.01
C TYR A 68 -13.01 -10.62 -9.62
N ALA A 69 -11.96 -11.41 -9.48
CA ALA A 69 -11.17 -11.49 -8.24
C ALA A 69 -9.68 -11.39 -8.56
N ASP A 70 -8.96 -10.56 -7.81
CA ASP A 70 -7.49 -10.47 -7.89
C ASP A 70 -6.88 -11.22 -6.70
N ARG A 71 -5.85 -12.03 -6.99
CA ARG A 71 -5.03 -12.76 -6.01
C ARG A 71 -3.56 -12.30 -6.01
N GLY A 72 -3.34 -11.05 -6.48
CA GLY A 72 -2.01 -10.43 -6.55
C GLY A 72 -1.29 -10.60 -7.89
N ALA A 73 -1.85 -11.35 -8.82
CA ALA A 73 -1.32 -11.56 -10.17
C ALA A 73 -2.13 -10.83 -11.27
N GLY A 74 -3.22 -10.19 -10.88
CA GLY A 74 -4.17 -9.53 -11.75
C GLY A 74 -5.60 -10.09 -11.56
N ALA A 75 -6.59 -9.31 -11.97
CA ALA A 75 -7.99 -9.69 -11.80
C ALA A 75 -8.43 -10.73 -12.83
N GLU A 76 -8.96 -11.85 -12.37
CA GLU A 76 -9.49 -12.93 -13.19
C GLU A 76 -11.00 -13.01 -13.05
N ARG A 77 -11.69 -13.35 -14.16
CA ARG A 77 -13.15 -13.49 -14.15
C ARG A 77 -13.57 -14.73 -13.36
N VAL A 78 -14.52 -14.55 -12.46
CA VAL A 78 -15.11 -15.64 -11.67
C VAL A 78 -16.18 -16.35 -12.50
N ALA A 79 -16.00 -17.65 -12.72
CA ALA A 79 -16.94 -18.46 -13.49
C ALA A 79 -18.28 -18.65 -12.72
N GLY A 80 -19.40 -18.74 -13.48
CA GLY A 80 -20.70 -19.04 -12.92
C GLY A 80 -21.41 -17.85 -12.24
N TRP A 81 -20.82 -16.66 -12.24
CA TRP A 81 -21.49 -15.45 -11.74
C TRP A 81 -22.43 -14.90 -12.82
N VAL A 82 -23.74 -14.87 -12.50
CA VAL A 82 -24.77 -14.31 -13.38
C VAL A 82 -25.77 -13.55 -12.51
N LEU A 83 -25.77 -12.21 -12.62
CA LEU A 83 -26.79 -11.34 -12.05
C LEU A 83 -27.30 -10.38 -13.12
N ASP A 84 -28.59 -10.07 -13.07
CA ASP A 84 -29.16 -8.97 -13.84
C ASP A 84 -28.82 -7.61 -13.23
N GLY A 85 -29.04 -6.53 -13.98
CA GLY A 85 -28.69 -5.18 -13.58
C GLY A 85 -29.35 -4.72 -12.28
N ASP A 86 -30.61 -5.10 -12.06
CA ASP A 86 -31.35 -4.72 -10.86
C ASP A 86 -30.80 -5.42 -9.62
N ARG A 87 -30.45 -6.69 -9.75
CA ARG A 87 -29.80 -7.44 -8.66
C ARG A 87 -28.40 -6.94 -8.35
N VAL A 88 -27.62 -6.54 -9.36
CA VAL A 88 -26.29 -5.93 -9.12
C VAL A 88 -26.45 -4.59 -8.41
N ARG A 89 -27.46 -3.77 -8.82
CA ARG A 89 -27.77 -2.50 -8.13
C ARG A 89 -28.17 -2.75 -6.67
N ALA A 90 -29.08 -3.68 -6.42
CA ALA A 90 -29.52 -4.01 -5.06
C ALA A 90 -28.33 -4.49 -4.20
N LEU A 91 -27.49 -5.37 -4.74
CA LEU A 91 -26.28 -5.84 -4.06
C LEU A 91 -25.32 -4.69 -3.74
N ALA A 92 -25.11 -3.75 -4.66
CA ALA A 92 -24.27 -2.57 -4.43
C ALA A 92 -24.78 -1.71 -3.26
N VAL A 93 -26.10 -1.44 -3.24
CA VAL A 93 -26.76 -0.70 -2.16
C VAL A 93 -26.59 -1.42 -0.81
N ASP A 94 -26.83 -2.72 -0.79
CA ASP A 94 -26.72 -3.53 0.45
C ASP A 94 -25.28 -3.60 0.96
N LEU A 95 -24.29 -3.77 0.07
CA LEU A 95 -22.87 -3.79 0.45
C LEU A 95 -22.40 -2.44 1.04
N ILE A 96 -22.89 -1.33 0.54
CA ILE A 96 -22.62 0.00 1.11
C ILE A 96 -23.34 0.16 2.45
N ALA A 97 -24.58 -0.33 2.58
CA ALA A 97 -25.33 -0.27 3.82
C ALA A 97 -24.65 -1.06 4.97
N VAL A 98 -23.95 -2.16 4.68
CA VAL A 98 -23.09 -2.88 5.66
C VAL A 98 -22.06 -1.94 6.33
N GLY A 99 -21.56 -0.94 5.61
CA GLY A 99 -20.64 0.09 6.14
C GLY A 99 -21.35 1.30 6.74
N GLY A 100 -22.67 1.26 6.90
CA GLY A 100 -23.46 2.32 7.56
C GLY A 100 -23.69 3.57 6.71
N ARG A 101 -23.58 3.47 5.37
CA ARG A 101 -23.87 4.57 4.44
C ARG A 101 -25.01 4.22 3.48
N HIS A 102 -25.55 5.25 2.84
CA HIS A 102 -26.58 5.12 1.80
C HIS A 102 -25.98 5.33 0.42
N LEU A 103 -26.48 4.54 -0.54
CA LEU A 103 -26.16 4.63 -1.97
C LEU A 103 -27.46 4.69 -2.73
N ASP A 104 -27.73 5.80 -3.40
CA ASP A 104 -28.95 6.05 -4.16
C ASP A 104 -28.67 6.97 -5.36
N ASP A 105 -29.74 7.38 -6.07
CA ASP A 105 -29.60 8.24 -7.26
C ASP A 105 -29.14 9.68 -6.91
N ALA A 106 -29.36 10.14 -5.68
CA ALA A 106 -28.87 11.44 -5.21
C ALA A 106 -27.39 11.37 -4.79
N THR A 107 -26.95 10.20 -4.31
CA THR A 107 -25.56 9.94 -3.89
C THR A 107 -25.08 8.66 -4.58
N PRO A 108 -24.83 8.71 -5.91
CA PRO A 108 -24.57 7.51 -6.71
C PRO A 108 -23.13 6.96 -6.58
N LEU A 109 -22.25 7.63 -5.86
CA LEU A 109 -20.85 7.21 -5.62
C LEU A 109 -20.59 7.23 -4.13
N VAL A 110 -20.32 6.07 -3.54
CA VAL A 110 -20.09 5.96 -2.10
C VAL A 110 -18.93 5.03 -1.81
N ASP A 111 -18.09 5.42 -0.87
CA ASP A 111 -17.00 4.65 -0.31
C ASP A 111 -17.32 4.34 1.16
N VAL A 112 -17.20 3.06 1.55
CA VAL A 112 -17.40 2.63 2.94
C VAL A 112 -16.29 1.68 3.36
N ARG A 113 -16.13 1.57 4.68
CA ARG A 113 -15.29 0.56 5.29
C ARG A 113 -16.12 -0.33 6.19
N TRP A 114 -15.95 -1.64 6.05
CA TRP A 114 -16.52 -2.60 6.96
C TRP A 114 -15.68 -2.73 8.23
N GLU A 115 -16.29 -3.12 9.35
CA GLU A 115 -15.64 -3.25 10.67
C GLU A 115 -14.31 -4.01 10.63
N HIS A 116 -14.19 -5.00 9.74
CA HIS A 116 -13.00 -5.86 9.63
C HIS A 116 -11.95 -5.31 8.66
N GLY A 117 -12.14 -4.08 8.17
CA GLY A 117 -11.17 -3.33 7.40
C GLY A 117 -11.25 -3.48 5.89
N ALA A 118 -12.23 -4.22 5.35
CA ALA A 118 -12.50 -4.21 3.91
C ALA A 118 -13.03 -2.84 3.49
N ARG A 119 -12.52 -2.34 2.35
CA ARG A 119 -12.97 -1.09 1.75
C ARG A 119 -13.87 -1.42 0.56
N VAL A 120 -15.05 -0.84 0.52
CA VAL A 120 -16.03 -1.03 -0.55
C VAL A 120 -16.34 0.31 -1.18
N HIS A 121 -16.14 0.40 -2.48
CA HIS A 121 -16.54 1.53 -3.30
C HIS A 121 -17.59 1.08 -4.28
N ALA A 122 -18.69 1.82 -4.38
CA ALA A 122 -19.76 1.51 -5.32
C ALA A 122 -20.17 2.75 -6.10
N VAL A 123 -20.53 2.51 -7.38
CA VAL A 123 -20.99 3.53 -8.33
C VAL A 123 -22.25 3.01 -9.01
N LEU A 124 -23.33 3.78 -8.97
CA LEU A 124 -24.59 3.45 -9.65
C LEU A 124 -24.66 4.03 -11.08
N ALA A 125 -25.52 3.44 -11.89
CA ALA A 125 -25.95 4.07 -13.13
C ALA A 125 -26.71 5.38 -12.84
N PRO A 126 -26.66 6.41 -13.73
CA PRO A 126 -26.00 6.42 -15.04
C PRO A 126 -24.50 6.76 -14.99
N VAL A 127 -23.94 7.03 -13.80
CA VAL A 127 -22.52 7.35 -13.65
C VAL A 127 -21.65 6.16 -14.07
N ALA A 128 -22.01 4.95 -13.65
CA ALA A 128 -21.48 3.71 -14.19
C ALA A 128 -22.30 3.30 -15.40
N CYS A 129 -21.79 3.53 -16.62
CA CYS A 129 -22.54 3.34 -17.88
C CYS A 129 -22.96 1.88 -18.13
N GLY A 130 -22.25 0.89 -17.61
CA GLY A 130 -22.52 -0.54 -17.74
C GLY A 130 -23.43 -1.12 -16.64
N GLY A 131 -24.09 -0.28 -15.85
CA GLY A 131 -24.82 -0.70 -14.65
C GLY A 131 -24.06 -0.37 -13.37
N ALA A 132 -24.49 -0.88 -12.23
CA ALA A 132 -23.79 -0.63 -10.98
C ALA A 132 -22.42 -1.32 -10.96
N ALA A 133 -21.38 -0.59 -10.54
CA ALA A 133 -20.02 -1.12 -10.38
C ALA A 133 -19.65 -1.14 -8.89
N VAL A 134 -18.98 -2.21 -8.44
CA VAL A 134 -18.50 -2.33 -7.05
C VAL A 134 -17.06 -2.80 -7.04
N SER A 135 -16.23 -2.14 -6.22
CA SER A 135 -14.86 -2.55 -5.96
C SER A 135 -14.70 -2.82 -4.46
N ILE A 136 -14.25 -4.01 -4.10
CA ILE A 136 -14.02 -4.41 -2.71
C ILE A 136 -12.53 -4.72 -2.55
N ARG A 137 -11.82 -3.91 -1.78
CA ARG A 137 -10.45 -4.16 -1.38
C ARG A 137 -10.42 -4.83 -0.02
N LEU A 138 -9.74 -5.95 0.05
CA LEU A 138 -9.66 -6.77 1.25
C LEU A 138 -8.32 -6.55 1.97
N PRO A 139 -8.33 -6.40 3.31
CA PRO A 139 -7.08 -6.33 4.06
C PRO A 139 -6.36 -7.67 4.01
N GLN A 140 -5.04 -7.64 3.90
CA GLN A 140 -4.25 -8.86 3.98
C GLN A 140 -4.41 -9.51 5.37
N VAL A 141 -4.56 -10.85 5.39
CA VAL A 141 -4.77 -11.60 6.64
C VAL A 141 -3.44 -11.81 7.35
N ASP A 142 -2.41 -12.19 6.60
CA ASP A 142 -1.06 -12.41 7.11
C ASP A 142 -0.16 -11.29 6.64
N LEU A 143 0.32 -10.50 7.60
CA LEU A 143 1.33 -9.48 7.33
C LEU A 143 2.70 -10.13 7.46
N PRO A 144 3.52 -10.09 6.40
CA PRO A 144 4.88 -10.58 6.47
C PRO A 144 5.67 -9.73 7.48
N ASP A 145 6.45 -10.38 8.32
CA ASP A 145 7.47 -9.70 9.10
C ASP A 145 8.70 -9.36 8.22
N LEU A 146 9.70 -8.72 8.81
CA LEU A 146 10.89 -8.29 8.06
C LEU A 146 11.68 -9.49 7.49
N ASP A 147 11.76 -10.60 8.25
CA ASP A 147 12.44 -11.82 7.79
C ASP A 147 11.67 -12.49 6.65
N ASP A 148 10.33 -12.48 6.72
CA ASP A 148 9.46 -12.96 5.63
C ASP A 148 9.70 -12.17 4.33
N LEU A 149 9.82 -10.85 4.43
CA LEU A 149 10.11 -10.00 3.27
C LEU A 149 11.47 -10.31 2.67
N GLY A 150 12.50 -10.52 3.50
CA GLY A 150 13.82 -10.96 3.06
C GLY A 150 13.75 -12.33 2.35
N ARG A 151 13.05 -13.32 2.96
CA ARG A 151 12.86 -14.66 2.34
C ARG A 151 12.10 -14.60 1.01
N ARG A 152 11.19 -13.65 0.84
CA ARG A 152 10.46 -13.40 -0.43
C ARG A 152 11.29 -12.63 -1.47
N GLY A 153 12.54 -12.28 -1.16
CA GLY A 153 13.47 -11.60 -2.07
C GLY A 153 13.22 -10.09 -2.21
N MET A 154 12.55 -9.48 -1.22
CA MET A 154 12.34 -8.02 -1.23
C MET A 154 13.67 -7.26 -1.03
N PHE A 155 14.62 -7.86 -0.35
CA PHE A 155 15.97 -7.35 -0.12
C PHE A 155 16.91 -8.49 0.23
N ASP A 156 18.21 -8.24 0.09
CA ASP A 156 19.28 -9.16 0.54
C ASP A 156 19.61 -8.96 2.02
N ALA A 157 20.53 -9.81 2.55
CA ALA A 157 20.90 -9.77 3.95
C ALA A 157 21.56 -8.45 4.38
N SER A 158 22.33 -7.82 3.50
CA SER A 158 23.02 -6.55 3.79
C SER A 158 22.01 -5.41 3.92
N THR A 159 21.08 -5.35 3.00
CA THR A 159 19.95 -4.40 3.02
C THR A 159 19.06 -4.63 4.25
N GLY A 160 18.77 -5.91 4.59
CA GLY A 160 18.01 -6.26 5.81
C GLY A 160 18.66 -5.73 7.07
N THR A 161 19.97 -5.96 7.25
CA THR A 161 20.74 -5.44 8.37
C THR A 161 20.69 -3.92 8.44
N ARG A 162 20.83 -3.24 7.29
CA ARG A 162 20.73 -1.78 7.22
C ARG A 162 19.35 -1.28 7.65
N LEU A 163 18.29 -1.92 7.19
CA LEU A 163 16.91 -1.57 7.57
C LEU A 163 16.67 -1.72 9.07
N GLU A 164 17.17 -2.79 9.69
CA GLU A 164 17.09 -3.00 11.13
C GLU A 164 17.88 -1.91 11.90
N GLN A 165 19.08 -1.57 11.42
CA GLN A 165 19.89 -0.51 12.02
C GLN A 165 19.17 0.85 11.99
N LEU A 166 18.52 1.21 10.88
CA LEU A 166 17.74 2.45 10.77
C LEU A 166 16.62 2.54 11.83
N ILE A 167 15.97 1.41 12.15
CA ILE A 167 14.97 1.36 13.23
C ILE A 167 15.61 1.51 14.59
N ALA A 168 16.75 0.81 14.83
CA ALA A 168 17.49 0.90 16.09
C ALA A 168 18.03 2.30 16.37
N ASP A 169 18.55 2.98 15.34
CA ASP A 169 19.09 4.35 15.41
C ASP A 169 17.99 5.42 15.47
N ARG A 170 16.71 5.02 15.46
CA ARG A 170 15.55 5.96 15.43
C ARG A 170 15.63 6.94 14.27
N ALA A 171 16.11 6.49 13.12
CA ALA A 171 16.15 7.32 11.92
C ALA A 171 14.74 7.73 11.47
N ASN A 172 14.57 8.98 11.09
CA ASN A 172 13.34 9.44 10.44
C ASN A 172 13.29 8.94 9.00
N LEU A 173 12.31 8.10 8.68
CA LEU A 173 12.25 7.37 7.42
C LEU A 173 11.15 7.89 6.50
N LEU A 174 11.45 7.97 5.20
CA LEU A 174 10.45 8.16 4.17
C LEU A 174 10.50 6.99 3.18
N VAL A 175 9.44 6.16 3.16
CA VAL A 175 9.35 5.04 2.21
C VAL A 175 8.65 5.50 0.95
N THR A 176 9.30 5.35 -0.20
CA THR A 176 8.79 5.84 -1.49
C THR A 176 8.62 4.71 -2.50
N GLY A 177 7.82 4.93 -3.52
CA GLY A 177 7.57 3.97 -4.61
C GLY A 177 6.18 4.14 -5.21
N SER A 178 5.93 3.54 -6.36
CA SER A 178 4.63 3.55 -7.04
C SER A 178 3.55 2.79 -6.24
N THR A 179 2.30 2.88 -6.69
CA THR A 179 1.18 2.11 -6.11
C THR A 179 1.44 0.60 -6.21
N GLY A 180 1.15 -0.13 -5.13
CA GLY A 180 1.26 -1.59 -5.12
C GLY A 180 2.71 -2.14 -5.07
N THR A 181 3.73 -1.30 -4.83
CA THR A 181 5.14 -1.74 -4.69
C THR A 181 5.48 -2.30 -3.32
N GLY A 182 4.59 -2.18 -2.33
CA GLY A 182 4.80 -2.73 -0.99
C GLY A 182 5.33 -1.73 0.05
N LYS A 183 5.20 -0.41 -0.17
CA LYS A 183 5.59 0.63 0.80
C LYS A 183 5.04 0.38 2.19
N THR A 184 3.70 0.29 2.28
CA THR A 184 2.98 0.07 3.55
C THR A 184 3.36 -1.27 4.18
N THR A 185 3.59 -2.31 3.37
CA THR A 185 4.02 -3.64 3.84
C THR A 185 5.42 -3.59 4.44
N LEU A 186 6.38 -2.95 3.76
CA LEU A 186 7.72 -2.75 4.29
C LEU A 186 7.71 -1.92 5.56
N LEU A 187 6.98 -0.79 5.56
CA LEU A 187 6.87 0.06 6.73
C LEU A 187 6.27 -0.69 7.93
N ALA A 188 5.19 -1.47 7.73
CA ALA A 188 4.60 -2.28 8.79
C ALA A 188 5.58 -3.32 9.36
N ALA A 189 6.34 -4.00 8.50
CA ALA A 189 7.36 -4.97 8.90
C ALA A 189 8.50 -4.32 9.70
N LEU A 190 8.97 -3.14 9.29
CA LEU A 190 9.96 -2.35 10.00
C LEU A 190 9.47 -1.94 11.39
N LEU A 191 8.24 -1.45 11.47
CA LEU A 191 7.63 -1.04 12.75
C LEU A 191 7.40 -2.21 13.69
N GLY A 192 7.29 -3.44 13.19
CA GLY A 192 7.28 -4.66 14.00
C GLY A 192 8.61 -4.94 14.72
N ARG A 193 9.72 -4.30 14.30
CA ARG A 193 11.04 -4.38 14.96
C ARG A 193 11.27 -3.30 16.02
N VAL A 194 10.35 -2.36 16.18
CA VAL A 194 10.44 -1.33 17.22
C VAL A 194 10.35 -1.99 18.60
N PRO A 195 11.15 -1.55 19.58
CA PRO A 195 11.10 -2.08 20.93
C PRO A 195 9.69 -2.00 21.55
N SER A 196 9.24 -3.06 22.21
CA SER A 196 7.87 -3.18 22.75
C SER A 196 7.48 -2.11 23.78
N ALA A 197 8.46 -1.46 24.38
CA ALA A 197 8.27 -0.35 25.32
C ALA A 197 7.93 0.97 24.62
N GLU A 198 8.24 1.12 23.33
CA GLU A 198 7.98 2.35 22.57
C GLU A 198 6.52 2.41 22.12
N ARG A 199 5.93 3.60 22.19
CA ARG A 199 4.57 3.86 21.76
C ARG A 199 4.54 4.29 20.30
N ILE A 200 3.91 3.47 19.45
CA ILE A 200 3.70 3.78 18.03
C ILE A 200 2.31 4.37 17.83
N ILE A 201 2.24 5.52 17.16
CA ILE A 201 0.96 6.09 16.71
C ILE A 201 0.99 6.17 15.19
N THR A 202 0.07 5.45 14.54
CA THR A 202 -0.12 5.52 13.08
C THR A 202 -1.33 6.38 12.74
N ILE A 203 -1.20 7.17 11.69
CA ILE A 203 -2.20 8.12 11.21
C ILE A 203 -2.40 7.86 9.72
N GLU A 204 -3.63 7.54 9.31
CA GLU A 204 -3.94 7.11 7.95
C GLU A 204 -5.32 7.64 7.52
N ASP A 205 -5.51 7.85 6.21
CA ASP A 205 -6.85 8.10 5.64
C ASP A 205 -7.77 6.91 5.87
N VAL A 206 -7.22 5.71 5.61
CA VAL A 206 -7.85 4.42 5.91
C VAL A 206 -6.79 3.59 6.61
N ALA A 207 -7.09 3.08 7.80
CA ALA A 207 -6.13 2.36 8.61
C ALA A 207 -5.80 0.99 8.01
N GLU A 208 -4.79 0.94 7.13
CA GLU A 208 -4.25 -0.25 6.48
C GLU A 208 -3.03 -0.83 7.20
N LEU A 209 -2.25 0.04 7.88
CA LEU A 209 -1.08 -0.36 8.65
C LEU A 209 -1.50 -1.25 9.85
N ARG A 210 -1.16 -2.52 9.74
CA ARG A 210 -1.30 -3.49 10.84
C ARG A 210 0.09 -3.90 11.28
N ILE A 211 0.44 -3.58 12.51
CA ILE A 211 1.76 -3.80 13.08
C ILE A 211 1.63 -4.81 14.21
N HIS A 212 2.50 -5.82 14.23
CA HIS A 212 2.62 -6.72 15.37
C HIS A 212 3.42 -6.03 16.49
N HIS A 213 2.76 -5.10 17.21
CA HIS A 213 3.38 -4.35 18.29
C HIS A 213 2.39 -4.14 19.43
N PRO A 214 2.76 -4.41 20.70
CA PRO A 214 1.83 -4.36 21.84
C PRO A 214 1.36 -2.94 22.16
N HIS A 215 2.18 -1.92 21.88
CA HIS A 215 1.88 -0.54 22.21
C HIS A 215 1.62 0.31 20.94
N HIS A 216 0.64 -0.11 20.14
CA HIS A 216 0.25 0.51 18.87
C HIS A 216 -1.13 1.16 18.96
N VAL A 217 -1.21 2.45 18.62
CA VAL A 217 -2.47 3.21 18.49
C VAL A 217 -2.65 3.59 17.04
N ARG A 218 -3.86 3.38 16.52
CA ARG A 218 -4.23 3.68 15.13
C ARG A 218 -5.24 4.82 15.13
N LEU A 219 -4.93 5.87 14.39
CA LEU A 219 -5.81 7.00 14.14
C LEU A 219 -6.19 7.01 12.65
N GLU A 220 -7.47 7.16 12.38
CA GLU A 220 -8.02 7.16 11.02
C GLU A 220 -8.77 8.46 10.77
N ALA A 221 -8.53 9.07 9.60
CA ALA A 221 -9.25 10.24 9.15
C ALA A 221 -10.75 9.92 9.00
N ARG A 222 -11.58 10.91 9.23
CA ARG A 222 -13.01 10.78 9.07
C ARG A 222 -13.52 11.80 8.08
N GLN A 223 -14.18 11.33 7.04
CA GLN A 223 -14.88 12.20 6.11
C GLN A 223 -16.05 12.91 6.81
N PRO A 224 -16.34 14.16 6.46
CA PRO A 224 -17.52 14.83 6.97
C PRO A 224 -18.80 14.07 6.56
N ASN A 225 -19.86 14.22 7.34
CA ASN A 225 -21.19 13.71 6.99
C ASN A 225 -21.81 14.54 5.84
N LEU A 226 -23.03 14.20 5.43
CA LEU A 226 -23.75 14.90 4.37
C LEU A 226 -23.97 16.39 4.64
N GLU A 227 -23.98 16.81 5.91
CA GLU A 227 -24.11 18.20 6.35
C GLU A 227 -22.75 18.91 6.45
N GLY A 228 -21.65 18.26 6.05
CA GLY A 228 -20.30 18.80 6.15
C GLY A 228 -19.70 18.77 7.57
N ALA A 229 -20.39 18.16 8.55
CA ALA A 229 -19.96 18.12 9.94
C ALA A 229 -19.17 16.85 10.27
N GLY A 230 -18.36 16.91 11.34
CA GLY A 230 -17.69 15.75 11.92
C GLY A 230 -16.47 15.24 11.16
N GLY A 231 -15.98 15.94 10.13
CA GLY A 231 -14.74 15.63 9.44
C GLY A 231 -13.51 15.76 10.35
N VAL A 232 -12.53 14.85 10.20
CA VAL A 232 -11.23 14.89 10.87
C VAL A 232 -10.15 14.61 9.85
N SER A 233 -9.36 15.63 9.49
CA SER A 233 -8.29 15.51 8.49
C SER A 233 -7.04 14.86 9.07
N LEU A 234 -6.18 14.32 8.18
CA LEU A 234 -4.87 13.78 8.57
C LEU A 234 -4.02 14.83 9.30
N ALA A 235 -3.96 16.06 8.78
CA ALA A 235 -3.20 17.13 9.41
C ALA A 235 -3.67 17.40 10.85
N ARG A 236 -4.98 17.38 11.10
CA ARG A 236 -5.52 17.48 12.46
C ARG A 236 -5.11 16.31 13.34
N LEU A 237 -5.17 15.08 12.80
CA LEU A 237 -4.77 13.88 13.56
C LEU A 237 -3.30 13.90 13.93
N VAL A 238 -2.41 14.37 13.05
CA VAL A 238 -0.97 14.53 13.36
C VAL A 238 -0.79 15.46 14.56
N ARG A 239 -1.45 16.64 14.55
CA ARG A 239 -1.37 17.59 15.67
C ARG A 239 -1.90 17.02 16.99
N GLU A 240 -3.00 16.26 16.95
CA GLU A 240 -3.55 15.61 18.15
C GLU A 240 -2.67 14.46 18.64
N ALA A 241 -2.07 13.68 17.73
CA ALA A 241 -1.18 12.58 18.08
C ALA A 241 0.04 13.05 18.88
N LEU A 242 0.58 14.24 18.61
CA LEU A 242 1.69 14.83 19.39
C LEU A 242 1.36 15.00 20.88
N ARG A 243 0.08 15.18 21.22
CA ARG A 243 -0.38 15.25 22.62
C ARG A 243 -0.56 13.89 23.27
N MET A 244 -0.44 12.80 22.48
CA MET A 244 -0.62 11.43 22.97
C MET A 244 0.70 10.79 23.37
N ARG A 245 1.80 11.54 23.40
CA ARG A 245 3.16 11.08 23.73
C ARG A 245 3.60 9.89 22.85
N PRO A 246 3.70 10.08 21.52
CA PRO A 246 4.26 9.07 20.65
C PRO A 246 5.77 8.95 20.84
N ASP A 247 6.30 7.74 20.93
CA ASP A 247 7.73 7.48 20.73
C ASP A 247 8.05 7.35 19.24
N ARG A 248 7.06 6.92 18.43
CA ARG A 248 7.13 6.86 16.97
C ARG A 248 5.83 7.41 16.36
N LEU A 249 5.95 8.45 15.55
CA LEU A 249 4.84 9.04 14.82
C LEU A 249 4.90 8.63 13.35
N ILE A 250 3.84 7.97 12.87
CA ILE A 250 3.83 7.39 11.54
C ILE A 250 2.65 7.95 10.75
N VAL A 251 2.93 8.52 9.58
CA VAL A 251 1.89 8.88 8.60
C VAL A 251 1.88 7.82 7.50
N GLY A 252 0.79 7.05 7.43
CA GLY A 252 0.70 5.90 6.52
C GLY A 252 0.95 6.29 5.06
N GLU A 253 0.42 7.45 4.64
CA GLU A 253 0.71 8.04 3.34
C GLU A 253 0.51 9.55 3.37
N CYS A 254 1.49 10.29 2.84
CA CYS A 254 1.40 11.75 2.66
C CYS A 254 0.87 12.04 1.24
N ARG A 255 -0.30 12.65 1.17
CA ARG A 255 -1.01 13.02 -0.08
C ARG A 255 -1.31 14.50 -0.19
N GLY A 256 -1.23 15.25 0.91
CA GLY A 256 -1.66 16.63 1.00
C GLY A 256 -0.98 17.41 2.13
N GLU A 257 -1.76 18.27 2.78
CA GLU A 257 -1.29 19.24 3.78
C GLU A 257 -0.65 18.63 5.03
N GLU A 258 -0.92 17.36 5.34
CA GLU A 258 -0.34 16.65 6.48
C GLU A 258 1.18 16.52 6.41
N VAL A 259 1.78 16.69 5.22
CA VAL A 259 3.25 16.68 5.05
C VAL A 259 3.90 17.75 5.92
N ARG A 260 3.30 18.96 6.03
CA ARG A 260 3.81 20.04 6.86
C ARG A 260 3.84 19.64 8.35
N GLU A 261 2.75 19.05 8.82
CA GLU A 261 2.64 18.63 10.22
C GLU A 261 3.62 17.49 10.55
N LEU A 262 3.79 16.52 9.62
CA LEU A 262 4.78 15.46 9.76
C LEU A 262 6.20 16.05 9.85
N LEU A 263 6.61 16.88 8.89
CA LEU A 263 7.93 17.50 8.89
C LEU A 263 8.19 18.33 10.15
N THR A 264 7.18 19.06 10.61
CA THR A 264 7.25 19.83 11.86
C THR A 264 7.47 18.90 13.06
N ALA A 265 6.72 17.80 13.16
CA ALA A 265 6.87 16.84 14.24
C ALA A 265 8.28 16.21 14.28
N LEU A 266 8.76 15.75 13.11
CA LEU A 266 10.10 15.16 12.99
C LEU A 266 11.23 16.14 13.27
N ASN A 267 11.03 17.44 13.02
CA ASN A 267 12.00 18.50 13.34
C ASN A 267 11.94 18.98 14.80
N THR A 268 10.98 18.52 15.59
CA THR A 268 10.78 18.97 16.97
C THR A 268 11.00 17.88 18.02
N GLY A 269 11.81 16.85 17.69
CA GLY A 269 12.25 15.84 18.65
C GLY A 269 11.41 14.57 18.69
N HIS A 270 10.60 14.31 17.65
CA HIS A 270 9.91 13.03 17.50
C HIS A 270 10.71 12.09 16.58
N ASP A 271 11.95 11.77 16.98
CA ASP A 271 12.86 10.92 16.21
C ASP A 271 12.35 9.49 16.06
N GLY A 272 12.66 8.90 14.89
CA GLY A 272 12.21 7.55 14.54
C GLY A 272 10.80 7.52 13.96
N GLY A 273 10.28 8.68 13.56
CA GLY A 273 9.03 8.75 12.81
C GLY A 273 9.21 8.32 11.37
N ALA A 274 8.09 8.03 10.71
CA ALA A 274 8.11 7.64 9.31
C ALA A 274 6.85 8.05 8.56
N GLY A 275 6.97 8.05 7.23
CA GLY A 275 5.84 8.22 6.34
C GLY A 275 6.04 7.47 5.03
N THR A 276 4.98 7.39 4.22
CA THR A 276 5.13 6.97 2.83
C THR A 276 4.72 8.08 1.86
N VAL A 277 5.37 8.12 0.69
CA VAL A 277 5.05 9.05 -0.39
C VAL A 277 5.07 8.29 -1.72
N HIS A 278 4.11 8.58 -2.59
CA HIS A 278 4.15 8.07 -3.95
C HIS A 278 5.18 8.84 -4.79
N ALA A 279 6.20 8.12 -5.27
CA ALA A 279 7.15 8.60 -6.25
C ALA A 279 7.52 7.45 -7.20
N SER A 280 7.62 7.70 -8.50
CA SER A 280 7.96 6.66 -9.50
C SER A 280 9.43 6.25 -9.43
N GLY A 281 10.30 7.17 -9.05
CA GLY A 281 11.72 6.97 -8.81
C GLY A 281 12.22 7.80 -7.64
N ILE A 282 13.42 7.48 -7.16
CA ILE A 282 14.07 8.23 -6.07
C ILE A 282 14.28 9.70 -6.47
N ARG A 283 14.64 9.94 -7.73
CA ARG A 283 14.91 11.28 -8.28
C ARG A 283 13.64 12.12 -8.51
N ASP A 284 12.45 11.48 -8.50
CA ASP A 284 11.17 12.18 -8.62
C ASP A 284 10.67 12.71 -7.26
N LEU A 285 11.30 12.26 -6.18
CA LEU A 285 10.87 12.60 -4.82
C LEU A 285 10.92 14.10 -4.52
N PRO A 286 11.96 14.88 -4.90
CA PRO A 286 11.98 16.32 -4.65
C PRO A 286 10.75 17.03 -5.22
N ALA A 287 10.47 16.86 -6.51
CA ALA A 287 9.31 17.48 -7.16
C ALA A 287 7.98 17.05 -6.50
N ARG A 288 7.90 15.79 -6.05
CA ARG A 288 6.71 15.30 -5.35
C ARG A 288 6.52 15.96 -3.98
N LEU A 289 7.60 16.15 -3.22
CA LEU A 289 7.54 16.82 -1.91
C LEU A 289 7.26 18.31 -2.06
N GLU A 290 7.83 18.98 -3.08
CA GLU A 290 7.51 20.37 -3.40
C GLU A 290 6.02 20.54 -3.74
N ALA A 291 5.44 19.63 -4.55
CA ALA A 291 4.02 19.64 -4.85
C ALA A 291 3.14 19.44 -3.61
N LEU A 292 3.51 18.53 -2.69
CA LEU A 292 2.80 18.33 -1.42
C LEU A 292 2.95 19.54 -0.50
N GLY A 293 4.14 20.16 -0.46
CA GLY A 293 4.40 21.39 0.28
C GLY A 293 3.54 22.55 -0.21
N ALA A 294 3.40 22.69 -1.52
CA ALA A 294 2.53 23.71 -2.11
C ALA A 294 1.05 23.53 -1.67
N LEU A 295 0.54 22.30 -1.62
CA LEU A 295 -0.79 22.01 -1.08
C LEU A 295 -0.90 22.37 0.41
N ALA A 296 0.22 22.29 1.15
CA ALA A 296 0.31 22.67 2.56
C ALA A 296 0.58 24.16 2.78
N GLY A 297 0.61 24.98 1.72
CA GLY A 297 0.89 26.41 1.78
C GLY A 297 2.36 26.74 2.09
N MET A 298 3.29 25.85 1.78
CA MET A 298 4.74 26.05 1.93
C MET A 298 5.35 26.43 0.57
N ASP A 299 6.32 27.33 0.58
CA ASP A 299 7.15 27.58 -0.58
C ASP A 299 8.26 26.51 -0.73
N ASP A 300 8.83 26.37 -1.93
CA ASP A 300 9.84 25.35 -2.25
C ASP A 300 11.07 25.42 -1.33
N HIS A 301 11.43 26.64 -0.91
CA HIS A 301 12.59 26.85 -0.04
C HIS A 301 12.32 26.36 1.39
N ALA A 302 11.12 26.60 1.90
CA ALA A 302 10.69 26.07 3.18
C ALA A 302 10.59 24.55 3.14
N VAL A 303 10.02 23.97 2.07
CA VAL A 303 9.95 22.53 1.86
C VAL A 303 11.36 21.93 1.87
N ALA A 304 12.29 22.46 1.07
CA ALA A 304 13.64 21.95 0.96
C ALA A 304 14.36 21.90 2.31
N ARG A 305 14.29 22.98 3.08
CA ARG A 305 14.94 23.06 4.40
C ARG A 305 14.29 22.15 5.42
N GLN A 306 12.97 22.08 5.45
CA GLN A 306 12.23 21.23 6.38
C GLN A 306 12.48 19.76 6.10
N VAL A 307 12.47 19.34 4.83
CA VAL A 307 12.69 17.95 4.43
C VAL A 307 14.11 17.51 4.75
N VAL A 308 15.13 18.32 4.40
CA VAL A 308 16.55 17.99 4.65
C VAL A 308 16.84 17.89 6.16
N SER A 309 16.15 18.70 6.97
CA SER A 309 16.29 18.63 8.44
C SER A 309 15.53 17.45 9.06
N ALA A 310 14.32 17.14 8.55
CA ALA A 310 13.41 16.18 9.14
C ALA A 310 13.69 14.74 8.73
N ILE A 311 14.04 14.48 7.46
CA ILE A 311 14.12 13.14 6.89
C ILE A 311 15.60 12.69 6.86
N GLY A 312 15.91 11.66 7.64
CA GLY A 312 17.25 11.09 7.68
C GLY A 312 17.55 10.19 6.48
N VAL A 313 16.61 9.32 6.12
CA VAL A 313 16.78 8.34 5.03
C VAL A 313 15.48 8.15 4.24
N VAL A 314 15.63 8.07 2.93
CA VAL A 314 14.60 7.64 1.98
C VAL A 314 14.87 6.18 1.61
N VAL A 315 13.85 5.33 1.69
CA VAL A 315 13.89 3.94 1.23
C VAL A 315 12.97 3.81 0.02
N HIS A 316 13.53 3.54 -1.15
CA HIS A 316 12.73 3.42 -2.36
C HIS A 316 12.39 1.97 -2.66
N VAL A 317 11.12 1.67 -2.84
CA VAL A 317 10.62 0.33 -3.20
C VAL A 317 9.99 0.34 -4.58
N GLY A 318 10.25 -0.71 -5.35
CA GLY A 318 9.72 -0.86 -6.69
C GLY A 318 9.55 -2.31 -7.09
N ARG A 319 9.25 -2.54 -8.37
CA ARG A 319 9.21 -3.87 -8.97
C ARG A 319 10.44 -4.05 -9.86
N GLY A 320 11.14 -5.16 -9.69
CA GLY A 320 12.18 -5.59 -10.60
C GLY A 320 11.61 -5.98 -11.96
N ALA A 321 12.48 -6.20 -12.95
CA ALA A 321 12.09 -6.66 -14.29
C ALA A 321 11.33 -8.00 -14.28
N ASP A 322 11.53 -8.80 -13.24
CA ASP A 322 10.83 -10.07 -12.96
C ASP A 322 9.49 -9.87 -12.22
N GLY A 323 9.05 -8.63 -12.01
CA GLY A 323 7.81 -8.31 -11.30
C GLY A 323 7.89 -8.42 -9.77
N VAL A 324 8.99 -8.91 -9.21
CA VAL A 324 9.18 -9.04 -7.76
C VAL A 324 9.36 -7.66 -7.12
N ARG A 325 8.68 -7.45 -6.00
CA ARG A 325 8.80 -6.21 -5.20
C ARG A 325 10.13 -6.19 -4.48
N ARG A 326 10.89 -5.08 -4.62
CA ARG A 326 12.23 -4.94 -4.01
C ARG A 326 12.47 -3.56 -3.44
N VAL A 327 13.33 -3.51 -2.43
CA VAL A 327 14.06 -2.29 -2.06
C VAL A 327 15.04 -2.03 -3.20
N LEU A 328 14.88 -0.91 -3.90
CA LEU A 328 15.68 -0.55 -5.07
C LEU A 328 16.85 0.35 -4.71
N GLY A 329 16.82 1.02 -3.55
CA GLY A 329 17.88 1.88 -3.11
C GLY A 329 17.52 2.73 -1.90
N PHE A 330 18.55 3.41 -1.41
CA PHE A 330 18.47 4.36 -0.33
C PHE A 330 18.95 5.72 -0.81
N ALA A 331 18.40 6.78 -0.23
CA ALA A 331 18.88 8.13 -0.47
C ALA A 331 18.75 8.99 0.79
N ARG A 332 19.39 10.14 0.80
CA ARG A 332 19.13 11.20 1.76
C ARG A 332 18.72 12.48 1.03
N PRO A 333 17.81 13.26 1.60
CA PRO A 333 17.54 14.60 1.10
C PRO A 333 18.74 15.51 1.30
N VAL A 334 19.04 16.34 0.31
CA VAL A 334 20.12 17.32 0.35
C VAL A 334 19.64 18.65 -0.23
N LEU A 335 20.37 19.72 0.08
CA LEU A 335 20.20 21.01 -0.58
C LEU A 335 21.23 21.14 -1.70
N GLN A 336 20.78 21.30 -2.93
CA GLN A 336 21.63 21.60 -4.09
C GLN A 336 21.19 22.93 -4.70
N GLY A 337 22.06 23.93 -4.68
CA GLY A 337 21.71 25.26 -5.17
C GLY A 337 20.54 25.93 -4.45
N GLY A 338 20.28 25.57 -3.21
CA GLY A 338 19.13 26.08 -2.42
C GLY A 338 17.81 25.36 -2.68
N ARG A 339 17.78 24.36 -3.56
CA ARG A 339 16.62 23.50 -3.86
C ARG A 339 16.76 22.13 -3.21
N LEU A 340 15.62 21.48 -3.05
CA LEU A 340 15.59 20.08 -2.60
C LEU A 340 16.13 19.17 -3.71
N ASP A 341 17.03 18.27 -3.32
CA ASP A 341 17.53 17.19 -4.15
C ASP A 341 17.73 15.94 -3.30
N VAL A 342 18.08 14.81 -3.89
CA VAL A 342 18.37 13.55 -3.22
C VAL A 342 19.73 13.02 -3.62
N GLU A 343 20.51 12.58 -2.64
CA GLU A 343 21.76 11.88 -2.84
C GLU A 343 21.56 10.39 -2.59
N GLU A 344 21.77 9.57 -3.61
CA GLU A 344 21.67 8.12 -3.48
C GLU A 344 22.79 7.61 -2.57
N LEU A 345 22.43 6.72 -1.64
CA LEU A 345 23.36 6.10 -0.70
C LEU A 345 23.76 4.71 -1.18
N PRO A 346 25.00 4.29 -1.01
CA PRO A 346 25.49 2.96 -1.40
C PRO A 346 24.74 1.83 -0.67
#